data_65bde33efbd1c1938e67ae2f0cddaee1
#
_entry.id   65bde33efbd1c1938e67ae2f0cddaee1
#
_cell.length_a   1.000
_cell.length_b   1.000
_cell.length_c   1.000
_cell.angle_alpha   90.00
_cell.angle_beta   90.00
_cell.angle_gamma   90.00
#
_symmetry.space_group_name_H-M   'P 1'
#
loop_
_entity.id
_entity.type
_entity.pdbx_description
1 polymer ?
#
loop_
_entity_poly.entity_id
_entity_poly.type
_entity_poly.pdbx_seq_one_letter_code
_entity_poly.pdbx_strand_id
1 'polypeptide(L)'
;GDISPSAAQAARVAATQAVMREQVAQIDLSNAEQELAQLTGVAPIAWPSFDTSLPEPMNIDDVDVEQVPSVLAARFRREAAERDISVAQWDRVPDPSVGVRYGDEGNSDLFGFRISIPIPVLNSGRSEVAAARADAVSAAVELQLAQRSASIFLRETARRYEALRSSQVLWLKSGENAVTQQADVLQRRLDGGDIGVVEYLVQLQQLYDAQESSIELQGQAWVAWFQLLQAAGVVEEWIGVER
;
A
#
# COMPACT_ATOMS: atom_id res chain seq x y z
N GLY A 1 -0.17 -33.58 45.93
CA GLY A 1 -1.54 -33.19 46.18
C GLY A 1 -2.43 -33.60 45.03
N ASP A 2 -3.56 -34.21 45.27
CA ASP A 2 -4.49 -34.63 44.21
C ASP A 2 -5.03 -33.39 43.49
N ILE A 3 -4.83 -33.33 42.19
CA ILE A 3 -5.39 -32.27 41.34
C ILE A 3 -6.91 -32.46 41.32
N SER A 4 -7.66 -31.40 41.66
CA SER A 4 -9.11 -31.47 41.62
C SER A 4 -9.63 -31.80 40.21
N PRO A 5 -10.74 -32.54 40.07
CA PRO A 5 -11.31 -32.85 38.76
C PRO A 5 -11.57 -31.64 37.89
N SER A 6 -11.95 -30.51 38.51
CA SER A 6 -12.16 -29.24 37.82
C SER A 6 -10.85 -28.61 37.27
N ALA A 7 -9.76 -28.73 38.04
CA ALA A 7 -8.45 -28.26 37.59
C ALA A 7 -7.91 -29.08 36.42
N ALA A 8 -8.09 -30.43 36.48
CA ALA A 8 -7.73 -31.32 35.40
C ALA A 8 -8.54 -31.03 34.11
N GLN A 9 -9.81 -30.68 34.25
CA GLN A 9 -10.65 -30.32 33.12
C GLN A 9 -10.25 -28.96 32.50
N ALA A 10 -9.94 -27.98 33.35
CA ALA A 10 -9.42 -26.66 32.91
C ALA A 10 -8.09 -26.81 32.13
N ALA A 11 -7.17 -27.64 32.63
CA ALA A 11 -5.91 -27.93 31.96
C ALA A 11 -6.12 -28.60 30.58
N ARG A 12 -7.07 -29.50 30.43
CA ARG A 12 -7.41 -30.11 29.14
C ARG A 12 -7.98 -29.10 28.16
N VAL A 13 -8.86 -28.20 28.60
CA VAL A 13 -9.41 -27.14 27.75
C VAL A 13 -8.29 -26.21 27.30
N ALA A 14 -7.41 -25.75 28.20
CA ALA A 14 -6.29 -24.92 27.86
C ALA A 14 -5.32 -25.57 26.84
N ALA A 15 -4.99 -26.86 27.05
CA ALA A 15 -4.17 -27.61 26.12
C ALA A 15 -4.83 -27.75 24.72
N THR A 16 -6.14 -27.99 24.67
CA THR A 16 -6.88 -28.08 23.41
C THR A 16 -6.87 -26.73 22.70
N GLN A 17 -7.06 -25.63 23.43
CA GLN A 17 -7.00 -24.27 22.85
C GLN A 17 -5.61 -23.95 22.30
N ALA A 18 -4.54 -24.33 23.00
CA ALA A 18 -3.17 -24.13 22.53
C ALA A 18 -2.91 -24.88 21.22
N VAL A 19 -3.33 -26.15 21.12
CA VAL A 19 -3.22 -26.94 19.89
C VAL A 19 -4.03 -26.30 18.74
N MET A 20 -5.24 -25.79 19.01
CA MET A 20 -6.05 -25.13 17.98
C MET A 20 -5.38 -23.84 17.49
N ARG A 21 -4.80 -23.02 18.39
CA ARG A 21 -4.06 -21.80 18.00
C ARG A 21 -2.82 -22.14 17.16
N GLU A 22 -2.08 -23.18 17.54
CA GLU A 22 -0.93 -23.64 16.77
C GLU A 22 -1.35 -24.06 15.35
N GLN A 23 -2.45 -24.81 15.20
CA GLN A 23 -2.95 -25.22 13.88
C GLN A 23 -3.38 -24.02 13.03
N VAL A 24 -4.05 -23.04 13.62
CA VAL A 24 -4.42 -21.80 12.91
C VAL A 24 -3.16 -21.06 12.44
N ALA A 25 -2.17 -20.88 13.31
CA ALA A 25 -0.92 -20.22 12.94
C ALA A 25 -0.15 -20.97 11.84
N GLN A 26 -0.17 -22.31 11.84
CA GLN A 26 0.44 -23.12 10.77
C GLN A 26 -0.30 -22.94 9.43
N ILE A 27 -1.63 -22.84 9.45
CA ILE A 27 -2.44 -22.58 8.25
C ILE A 27 -2.12 -21.19 7.71
N ASP A 28 -2.08 -20.16 8.57
CA ASP A 28 -1.78 -18.78 8.19
C ASP A 28 -0.37 -18.66 7.61
N LEU A 29 0.62 -19.35 8.19
CA LEU A 29 1.97 -19.42 7.64
C LEU A 29 1.95 -20.03 6.24
N SER A 30 1.28 -21.19 6.07
CA SER A 30 1.21 -21.87 4.77
C SER A 30 0.53 -21.01 3.71
N ASN A 31 -0.53 -20.27 4.08
CA ASN A 31 -1.21 -19.33 3.18
C ASN A 31 -0.29 -18.18 2.77
N ALA A 32 0.43 -17.58 3.72
CA ALA A 32 1.38 -16.50 3.45
C ALA A 32 2.54 -16.98 2.56
N GLU A 33 3.08 -18.16 2.81
CA GLU A 33 4.11 -18.79 1.99
C GLU A 33 3.62 -19.04 0.56
N GLN A 34 2.40 -19.54 0.41
CA GLN A 34 1.80 -19.77 -0.91
C GLN A 34 1.58 -18.46 -1.67
N GLU A 35 1.08 -17.43 -1.01
CA GLU A 35 0.88 -16.12 -1.60
C GLU A 35 2.22 -15.52 -2.07
N LEU A 36 3.24 -15.55 -1.23
CA LEU A 36 4.57 -15.08 -1.59
C LEU A 36 5.19 -15.88 -2.74
N ALA A 37 5.02 -17.20 -2.74
CA ALA A 37 5.48 -18.06 -3.82
C ALA A 37 4.78 -17.75 -5.15
N GLN A 38 3.48 -17.44 -5.12
CA GLN A 38 2.73 -17.01 -6.31
C GLN A 38 3.23 -15.66 -6.84
N LEU A 39 3.52 -14.71 -5.96
CA LEU A 39 4.02 -13.38 -6.34
C LEU A 39 5.45 -13.42 -6.88
N THR A 40 6.30 -14.23 -6.29
CA THR A 40 7.74 -14.28 -6.63
C THR A 40 8.09 -15.34 -7.66
N GLY A 41 7.24 -16.37 -7.85
CA GLY A 41 7.56 -17.55 -8.64
C GLY A 41 8.62 -18.46 -8.00
N VAL A 42 9.01 -18.22 -6.75
CA VAL A 42 10.06 -18.95 -6.03
C VAL A 42 9.46 -19.81 -4.93
N ALA A 43 9.87 -21.08 -4.88
CA ALA A 43 9.40 -21.99 -3.84
C ALA A 43 9.94 -21.61 -2.45
N PRO A 44 9.17 -21.82 -1.35
CA PRO A 44 9.55 -21.42 0.01
C PRO A 44 10.92 -21.93 0.48
N ILE A 45 11.31 -23.13 0.08
CA ILE A 45 12.59 -23.76 0.47
C ILE A 45 13.83 -23.00 -0.07
N ALA A 46 13.66 -22.15 -1.10
CA ALA A 46 14.73 -21.39 -1.72
C ALA A 46 14.82 -19.94 -1.19
N TRP A 47 13.99 -19.56 -0.22
CA TRP A 47 14.00 -18.21 0.34
C TRP A 47 15.17 -18.01 1.28
N PRO A 48 15.78 -16.81 1.27
CA PRO A 48 16.76 -16.43 2.27
C PRO A 48 16.09 -16.28 3.66
N SER A 49 16.91 -16.23 4.70
CA SER A 49 16.43 -15.79 6.01
C SER A 49 16.01 -14.31 5.94
N PHE A 50 14.82 -14.02 6.44
CA PHE A 50 14.32 -12.64 6.50
C PHE A 50 14.87 -11.93 7.75
N ASP A 51 15.37 -10.71 7.56
CA ASP A 51 15.63 -9.82 8.68
C ASP A 51 14.29 -9.25 9.17
N THR A 52 13.97 -9.53 10.42
CA THR A 52 12.73 -9.07 11.06
C THR A 52 12.91 -7.76 11.83
N SER A 53 14.12 -7.19 11.85
CA SER A 53 14.37 -5.91 12.49
C SER A 53 13.69 -4.77 11.75
N LEU A 54 12.98 -3.91 12.49
CA LEU A 54 12.27 -2.77 11.90
C LEU A 54 13.28 -1.68 11.49
N PRO A 55 13.19 -1.15 10.28
CA PRO A 55 14.04 -0.07 9.79
C PRO A 55 13.97 1.19 10.67
N GLU A 56 15.01 2.04 10.59
CA GLU A 56 14.96 3.35 11.23
C GLU A 56 13.90 4.25 10.55
N PRO A 57 13.21 5.13 11.31
CA PRO A 57 12.25 6.04 10.75
C PRO A 57 12.88 6.95 9.68
N MET A 58 12.17 7.10 8.57
CA MET A 58 12.55 8.04 7.52
C MET A 58 12.29 9.48 7.97
N ASN A 59 13.21 10.38 7.63
CA ASN A 59 12.94 11.81 7.79
C ASN A 59 12.03 12.28 6.66
N ILE A 60 10.78 12.57 6.97
CA ILE A 60 9.78 13.01 5.99
C ILE A 60 10.02 14.42 5.44
N ASP A 61 10.81 15.24 6.12
CA ASP A 61 11.15 16.59 5.64
C ASP A 61 12.09 16.54 4.43
N ASP A 62 12.79 15.43 4.21
CA ASP A 62 13.66 15.20 3.06
C ASP A 62 12.90 14.69 1.84
N VAL A 63 11.60 14.36 1.98
CA VAL A 63 10.77 13.83 0.89
C VAL A 63 10.20 14.96 0.05
N ASP A 64 10.58 14.99 -1.22
CA ASP A 64 9.98 15.92 -2.20
C ASP A 64 8.59 15.41 -2.62
N VAL A 65 7.55 16.01 -2.05
CA VAL A 65 6.15 15.69 -2.35
C VAL A 65 5.82 15.86 -3.84
N GLU A 66 6.53 16.72 -4.56
CA GLU A 66 6.32 16.94 -6.00
C GLU A 66 6.77 15.72 -6.85
N GLN A 67 7.64 14.86 -6.30
CA GLN A 67 8.11 13.63 -6.95
C GLN A 67 7.26 12.40 -6.61
N VAL A 68 6.31 12.54 -5.70
CA VAL A 68 5.41 11.43 -5.36
C VAL A 68 4.57 11.05 -6.59
N PRO A 69 4.46 9.75 -6.94
CA PRO A 69 3.83 9.30 -8.18
C PRO A 69 2.41 9.84 -8.43
N SER A 70 1.61 9.97 -7.36
CA SER A 70 0.25 10.52 -7.46
C SER A 70 0.24 12.01 -7.84
N VAL A 71 1.19 12.79 -7.33
CA VAL A 71 1.34 14.22 -7.64
C VAL A 71 1.89 14.40 -9.05
N LEU A 72 2.90 13.59 -9.43
CA LEU A 72 3.42 13.57 -10.79
C LEU A 72 2.33 13.27 -11.82
N ALA A 73 1.50 12.26 -11.56
CA ALA A 73 0.38 11.90 -12.44
C ALA A 73 -0.61 13.06 -12.58
N ALA A 74 -0.96 13.74 -11.48
CA ALA A 74 -1.85 14.90 -11.51
C ALA A 74 -1.22 16.09 -12.26
N ARG A 75 0.08 16.30 -12.11
CA ARG A 75 0.83 17.34 -12.86
C ARG A 75 0.78 17.10 -14.36
N PHE A 76 1.06 15.84 -14.80
CA PHE A 76 1.00 15.52 -16.22
C PHE A 76 -0.43 15.62 -16.78
N ARG A 77 -1.47 15.31 -16.01
CA ARG A 77 -2.86 15.53 -16.43
C ARG A 77 -3.15 17.01 -16.61
N ARG A 78 -2.70 17.86 -15.69
CA ARG A 78 -2.84 19.31 -15.84
C ARG A 78 -2.13 19.83 -17.10
N GLU A 79 -0.87 19.40 -17.33
CA GLU A 79 -0.13 19.78 -18.53
C GLU A 79 -0.80 19.31 -19.82
N ALA A 80 -1.39 18.12 -19.83
CA ALA A 80 -2.17 17.62 -20.97
C ALA A 80 -3.40 18.48 -21.22
N ALA A 81 -4.20 18.76 -20.19
CA ALA A 81 -5.39 19.60 -20.30
C ALA A 81 -5.07 21.03 -20.75
N GLU A 82 -3.93 21.61 -20.34
CA GLU A 82 -3.46 22.90 -20.83
C GLU A 82 -3.12 22.87 -22.33
N ARG A 83 -2.54 21.77 -22.83
CA ARG A 83 -2.28 21.57 -24.28
C ARG A 83 -3.56 21.38 -25.09
N ASP A 84 -4.56 20.72 -24.51
CA ASP A 84 -5.85 20.47 -25.14
C ASP A 84 -6.59 21.79 -25.46
N ILE A 85 -6.37 22.86 -24.69
CA ILE A 85 -6.85 24.20 -25.04
C ILE A 85 -6.31 24.65 -26.40
N SER A 86 -5.02 24.39 -26.67
CA SER A 86 -4.39 24.75 -27.93
C SER A 86 -4.94 23.90 -29.08
N VAL A 87 -5.15 22.61 -28.84
CA VAL A 87 -5.79 21.70 -29.82
C VAL A 87 -7.18 22.19 -30.16
N ALA A 88 -8.03 22.47 -29.15
CA ALA A 88 -9.38 23.00 -29.37
C ALA A 88 -9.39 24.37 -30.09
N GLN A 89 -8.33 25.20 -29.93
CA GLN A 89 -8.16 26.43 -30.68
C GLN A 89 -7.82 26.18 -32.14
N TRP A 90 -6.96 25.19 -32.43
CA TRP A 90 -6.60 24.80 -33.79
C TRP A 90 -7.76 24.15 -34.54
N ASP A 91 -8.59 23.35 -33.86
CA ASP A 91 -9.77 22.73 -34.44
C ASP A 91 -10.84 23.76 -34.91
N ARG A 92 -10.71 25.02 -34.49
CA ARG A 92 -11.53 26.11 -35.02
C ARG A 92 -11.09 26.57 -36.41
N VAL A 93 -9.87 26.27 -36.79
CA VAL A 93 -9.35 26.61 -38.12
C VAL A 93 -9.82 25.56 -39.11
N PRO A 94 -10.54 25.95 -40.18
CA PRO A 94 -11.01 25.00 -41.15
C PRO A 94 -9.84 24.25 -41.83
N ASP A 95 -9.89 22.95 -41.88
CA ASP A 95 -8.90 22.13 -42.57
C ASP A 95 -9.19 22.12 -44.08
N PRO A 96 -8.31 22.73 -44.91
CA PRO A 96 -8.45 22.64 -46.36
C PRO A 96 -8.15 21.20 -46.81
N SER A 97 -9.03 20.60 -47.61
CA SER A 97 -8.77 19.30 -48.24
C SER A 97 -8.46 19.47 -49.72
N VAL A 98 -7.42 18.80 -50.18
CA VAL A 98 -7.04 18.72 -51.59
C VAL A 98 -7.21 17.29 -52.06
N GLY A 99 -7.94 17.11 -53.14
CA GLY A 99 -8.16 15.81 -53.73
C GLY A 99 -7.80 15.80 -55.24
N VAL A 100 -7.28 14.68 -55.69
CA VAL A 100 -7.06 14.41 -57.11
C VAL A 100 -8.01 13.30 -57.50
N ARG A 101 -8.73 13.49 -58.59
CA ARG A 101 -9.61 12.45 -59.19
C ARG A 101 -9.10 12.15 -60.57
N TYR A 102 -8.93 10.85 -60.81
CA TYR A 102 -8.75 10.30 -62.16
C TYR A 102 -9.94 9.41 -62.44
N GLY A 103 -10.49 9.52 -63.63
CA GLY A 103 -11.62 8.71 -64.11
C GLY A 103 -11.56 8.53 -65.61
N ASP A 104 -12.10 7.42 -66.07
CA ASP A 104 -12.25 7.09 -67.49
C ASP A 104 -13.76 7.21 -67.82
N GLU A 105 -14.11 8.00 -68.81
CA GLU A 105 -15.47 8.19 -69.29
C GLU A 105 -15.52 7.91 -70.80
N GLY A 106 -15.70 6.65 -71.12
CA GLY A 106 -15.84 6.13 -72.48
C GLY A 106 -14.53 6.13 -73.26
N ASN A 107 -14.18 7.18 -73.98
CA ASN A 107 -12.95 7.27 -74.81
C ASN A 107 -12.04 8.46 -74.40
N SER A 108 -12.24 8.98 -73.19
CA SER A 108 -11.50 10.17 -72.70
C SER A 108 -11.12 10.01 -71.24
N ASP A 109 -9.83 10.22 -70.92
CA ASP A 109 -9.31 10.29 -69.58
C ASP A 109 -9.67 11.65 -68.93
N LEU A 110 -10.28 11.60 -67.78
CA LEU A 110 -10.64 12.78 -67.01
C LEU A 110 -9.70 12.92 -65.83
N PHE A 111 -9.04 14.09 -65.76
CA PHE A 111 -8.21 14.46 -64.61
C PHE A 111 -8.83 15.67 -63.91
N GLY A 112 -9.09 15.52 -62.64
CA GLY A 112 -9.72 16.63 -61.87
C GLY A 112 -9.01 16.89 -60.54
N PHE A 113 -8.94 18.19 -60.20
CA PHE A 113 -8.48 18.63 -58.89
C PHE A 113 -9.68 19.17 -58.08
N ARG A 114 -9.71 18.85 -56.82
CA ARG A 114 -10.71 19.39 -55.86
C ARG A 114 -9.99 20.04 -54.71
N ILE A 115 -10.37 21.29 -54.43
CA ILE A 115 -10.00 21.98 -53.19
C ILE A 115 -11.33 22.22 -52.47
N SER A 116 -11.41 21.85 -51.20
CA SER A 116 -12.57 22.09 -50.38
C SER A 116 -12.13 22.71 -49.05
N ILE A 117 -12.74 23.82 -48.68
CA ILE A 117 -12.55 24.49 -47.42
C ILE A 117 -13.90 24.50 -46.70
N PRO A 118 -14.05 23.76 -45.59
CA PRO A 118 -15.28 23.78 -44.83
C PRO A 118 -15.45 25.16 -44.15
N ILE A 119 -16.59 25.82 -44.35
CA ILE A 119 -16.89 27.07 -43.66
C ILE A 119 -17.76 26.74 -42.45
N PRO A 120 -17.29 26.93 -41.21
CA PRO A 120 -18.03 26.63 -40.00
C PRO A 120 -19.09 27.70 -39.70
N VAL A 121 -20.29 27.54 -40.31
CA VAL A 121 -21.38 28.54 -40.22
C VAL A 121 -22.16 28.39 -38.92
N LEU A 122 -22.29 27.14 -38.42
CA LEU A 122 -23.11 26.79 -37.25
C LEU A 122 -22.29 26.49 -35.99
N ASN A 123 -21.09 25.98 -36.11
CA ASN A 123 -20.19 25.72 -34.99
C ASN A 123 -18.89 26.54 -35.15
N SER A 124 -18.69 27.49 -34.25
CA SER A 124 -17.47 28.34 -34.23
C SER A 124 -16.36 27.77 -33.35
N GLY A 125 -16.51 26.55 -32.80
CA GLY A 125 -15.56 25.92 -31.88
C GLY A 125 -15.38 26.61 -30.53
N ARG A 126 -16.29 27.57 -30.19
CA ARG A 126 -16.17 28.34 -28.94
C ARG A 126 -16.52 27.50 -27.72
N SER A 127 -17.51 26.60 -27.87
CA SER A 127 -17.92 25.65 -26.81
C SER A 127 -16.83 24.68 -26.47
N GLU A 128 -16.14 24.15 -27.46
CA GLU A 128 -15.03 23.21 -27.31
C GLU A 128 -13.83 23.88 -26.60
N VAL A 129 -13.47 25.09 -26.98
CA VAL A 129 -12.44 25.86 -26.28
C VAL A 129 -12.86 26.21 -24.84
N ALA A 130 -14.14 26.53 -24.62
CA ALA A 130 -14.64 26.80 -23.27
C ALA A 130 -14.60 25.53 -22.40
N ALA A 131 -14.99 24.37 -22.97
CA ALA A 131 -14.88 23.10 -22.29
C ALA A 131 -13.42 22.75 -21.94
N ALA A 132 -12.50 22.82 -22.89
CA ALA A 132 -11.07 22.56 -22.65
C ALA A 132 -10.47 23.48 -21.57
N ARG A 133 -10.92 24.74 -21.51
CA ARG A 133 -10.50 25.65 -20.41
C ARG A 133 -11.06 25.23 -19.06
N ALA A 134 -12.30 24.76 -19.00
CA ALA A 134 -12.90 24.27 -17.78
C ALA A 134 -12.18 23.00 -17.29
N ASP A 135 -11.83 22.11 -18.22
CA ASP A 135 -11.06 20.90 -17.93
C ASP A 135 -9.67 21.21 -17.38
N ALA A 136 -8.97 22.20 -17.96
CA ALA A 136 -7.69 22.65 -17.45
C ALA A 136 -7.78 23.26 -16.04
N VAL A 137 -8.85 23.99 -15.72
CA VAL A 137 -9.10 24.49 -14.36
C VAL A 137 -9.37 23.32 -13.41
N SER A 138 -10.17 22.33 -13.83
CA SER A 138 -10.43 21.12 -13.03
C SER A 138 -9.13 20.37 -12.74
N ALA A 139 -8.29 20.14 -13.75
CA ALA A 139 -7.00 19.46 -13.60
C ALA A 139 -6.03 20.23 -12.68
N ALA A 140 -6.07 21.57 -12.69
CA ALA A 140 -5.28 22.38 -11.77
C ALA A 140 -5.73 22.23 -10.31
N VAL A 141 -7.05 22.16 -10.07
CA VAL A 141 -7.61 21.88 -8.74
C VAL A 141 -7.27 20.45 -8.28
N GLU A 142 -7.34 19.47 -9.19
CA GLU A 142 -6.95 18.09 -8.91
C GLU A 142 -5.47 17.98 -8.50
N LEU A 143 -4.57 18.73 -9.14
CA LEU A 143 -3.16 18.78 -8.74
C LEU A 143 -3.01 19.31 -7.31
N GLN A 144 -3.68 20.42 -6.97
CA GLN A 144 -3.62 20.98 -5.61
C GLN A 144 -4.17 19.97 -4.57
N LEU A 145 -5.22 19.25 -4.91
CA LEU A 145 -5.78 18.21 -4.05
C LEU A 145 -4.78 17.06 -3.87
N ALA A 146 -4.16 16.60 -4.96
CA ALA A 146 -3.15 15.54 -4.92
C ALA A 146 -1.96 15.91 -4.03
N GLN A 147 -1.43 17.15 -4.15
CA GLN A 147 -0.33 17.66 -3.32
C GLN A 147 -0.71 17.68 -1.83
N ARG A 148 -1.90 18.20 -1.49
CA ARG A 148 -2.39 18.21 -0.10
C ARG A 148 -2.59 16.81 0.45
N SER A 149 -3.23 15.95 -0.32
CA SER A 149 -3.49 14.55 0.08
C SER A 149 -2.19 13.78 0.28
N ALA A 150 -1.22 13.91 -0.63
CA ALA A 150 0.09 13.28 -0.51
C ALA A 150 0.84 13.74 0.76
N SER A 151 0.85 15.06 1.04
CA SER A 151 1.52 15.59 2.24
C SER A 151 0.85 15.19 3.55
N ILE A 152 -0.48 15.05 3.57
CA ILE A 152 -1.22 14.56 4.74
C ILE A 152 -0.94 13.06 4.93
N PHE A 153 -1.06 12.28 3.87
CA PHE A 153 -0.87 10.83 3.91
C PHE A 153 0.55 10.45 4.33
N LEU A 154 1.57 11.15 3.80
CA LEU A 154 2.96 10.97 4.19
C LEU A 154 3.17 11.19 5.70
N ARG A 155 2.63 12.29 6.23
CA ARG A 155 2.75 12.58 7.68
C ARG A 155 2.00 11.59 8.55
N GLU A 156 0.84 11.13 8.10
CA GLU A 156 0.03 10.16 8.84
C GLU A 156 0.72 8.79 8.89
N THR A 157 1.22 8.30 7.75
CA THR A 157 1.93 7.02 7.67
C THR A 157 3.23 7.05 8.46
N ALA A 158 3.98 8.16 8.43
CA ALA A 158 5.20 8.31 9.23
C ALA A 158 4.91 8.26 10.73
N ARG A 159 3.92 9.00 11.22
CA ARG A 159 3.51 8.97 12.63
C ARG A 159 3.05 7.59 13.07
N ARG A 160 2.29 6.92 12.21
CA ARG A 160 1.81 5.56 12.48
C ARG A 160 2.99 4.59 12.62
N TYR A 161 3.93 4.63 11.68
CA TYR A 161 5.12 3.78 11.73
C TYR A 161 5.95 4.06 12.98
N GLU A 162 6.23 5.32 13.30
CA GLU A 162 7.00 5.73 14.47
C GLU A 162 6.37 5.23 15.78
N ALA A 163 5.04 5.34 15.91
CA ALA A 163 4.31 4.85 17.07
C ALA A 163 4.41 3.32 17.22
N LEU A 164 4.22 2.58 16.12
CA LEU A 164 4.32 1.11 16.13
C LEU A 164 5.76 0.65 16.43
N ARG A 165 6.74 1.27 15.77
CA ARG A 165 8.15 0.96 16.00
C ARG A 165 8.59 1.26 17.43
N SER A 166 8.22 2.41 17.98
CA SER A 166 8.57 2.76 19.36
C SER A 166 7.99 1.76 20.38
N SER A 167 6.77 1.30 20.14
CA SER A 167 6.14 0.25 20.96
C SER A 167 6.89 -1.08 20.86
N GLN A 168 7.31 -1.46 19.66
CA GLN A 168 8.10 -2.69 19.44
C GLN A 168 9.49 -2.60 20.09
N VAL A 169 10.17 -1.46 19.98
CA VAL A 169 11.45 -1.23 20.66
C VAL A 169 11.32 -1.32 22.18
N LEU A 170 10.24 -0.79 22.73
CA LEU A 170 9.96 -0.91 24.16
C LEU A 170 9.74 -2.36 24.57
N TRP A 171 9.00 -3.13 23.78
CA TRP A 171 8.78 -4.55 24.01
C TRP A 171 10.10 -5.34 24.02
N LEU A 172 10.94 -5.16 23.01
CA LEU A 172 12.25 -5.84 22.90
C LEU A 172 13.19 -5.49 24.06
N LYS A 173 13.09 -4.26 24.60
CA LYS A 173 13.94 -3.85 25.73
C LYS A 173 13.52 -4.46 27.06
N SER A 174 12.24 -4.63 27.29
CA SER A 174 11.73 -4.98 28.63
C SER A 174 10.64 -6.05 28.64
N GLY A 175 9.80 -6.12 27.62
CA GLY A 175 8.63 -7.01 27.59
C GLY A 175 9.02 -8.48 27.48
N GLU A 176 9.88 -8.81 26.55
CA GLU A 176 10.32 -10.20 26.31
C GLU A 176 10.99 -10.82 27.55
N ASN A 177 11.92 -10.08 28.16
CA ASN A 177 12.55 -10.53 29.38
C ASN A 177 11.56 -10.64 30.55
N ALA A 178 10.61 -9.70 30.65
CA ALA A 178 9.58 -9.74 31.70
C ALA A 178 8.67 -10.97 31.57
N VAL A 179 8.27 -11.33 30.33
CA VAL A 179 7.46 -12.54 30.06
C VAL A 179 8.21 -13.79 30.50
N THR A 180 9.47 -13.94 30.08
CA THR A 180 10.28 -15.10 30.45
C THR A 180 10.47 -15.21 31.95
N GLN A 181 10.85 -14.12 32.63
CA GLN A 181 11.02 -14.10 34.07
C GLN A 181 9.72 -14.40 34.82
N GLN A 182 8.61 -13.86 34.36
CA GLN A 182 7.30 -14.11 34.98
C GLN A 182 6.86 -15.55 34.80
N ALA A 183 7.09 -16.15 33.63
CA ALA A 183 6.80 -17.57 33.39
C ALA A 183 7.57 -18.47 34.38
N ASP A 184 8.85 -18.18 34.61
CA ASP A 184 9.69 -18.91 35.59
C ASP A 184 9.19 -18.71 37.04
N VAL A 185 8.73 -17.53 37.39
CA VAL A 185 8.15 -17.25 38.71
C VAL A 185 6.85 -18.03 38.90
N LEU A 186 5.97 -18.04 37.88
CA LEU A 186 4.70 -18.77 37.93
C LEU A 186 4.94 -20.28 38.08
N GLN A 187 5.91 -20.84 37.36
CA GLN A 187 6.25 -22.24 37.48
C GLN A 187 6.71 -22.59 38.89
N ARG A 188 7.61 -21.80 39.47
CA ARG A 188 8.09 -22.02 40.86
C ARG A 188 6.96 -21.91 41.89
N ARG A 189 6.03 -20.98 41.72
CA ARG A 189 4.88 -20.82 42.63
C ARG A 189 3.93 -22.00 42.51
N LEU A 190 3.74 -22.58 41.34
CA LEU A 190 2.96 -23.80 41.14
C LEU A 190 3.62 -24.98 41.83
N ASP A 191 4.94 -25.19 41.62
CA ASP A 191 5.72 -26.28 42.19
C ASP A 191 5.78 -26.18 43.73
N GLY A 192 5.83 -24.96 44.26
CA GLY A 192 5.76 -24.68 45.70
C GLY A 192 4.35 -24.86 46.33
N GLY A 193 3.33 -24.96 45.48
CA GLY A 193 1.93 -25.03 45.95
C GLY A 193 1.34 -23.70 46.35
N ASP A 194 2.01 -22.57 46.05
CA ASP A 194 1.57 -21.23 46.38
C ASP A 194 0.39 -20.76 45.50
N ILE A 195 0.24 -21.32 44.33
CA ILE A 195 -0.88 -21.10 43.40
C ILE A 195 -1.47 -22.39 42.90
N GLY A 196 -2.76 -22.35 42.59
CA GLY A 196 -3.44 -23.50 42.01
C GLY A 196 -3.22 -23.58 40.48
N VAL A 197 -3.41 -24.79 39.89
CA VAL A 197 -3.26 -25.03 38.45
C VAL A 197 -4.11 -24.09 37.60
N VAL A 198 -5.32 -23.78 38.03
CA VAL A 198 -6.22 -22.84 37.27
C VAL A 198 -5.65 -21.43 37.24
N GLU A 199 -5.18 -20.91 38.36
CA GLU A 199 -4.55 -19.61 38.44
C GLU A 199 -3.28 -19.54 37.62
N TYR A 200 -2.44 -20.58 37.68
CA TYR A 200 -1.24 -20.72 36.83
C TYR A 200 -1.59 -20.63 35.34
N LEU A 201 -2.59 -21.41 34.88
CA LEU A 201 -2.97 -21.43 33.47
C LEU A 201 -3.51 -20.08 33.00
N VAL A 202 -4.30 -19.38 33.82
CA VAL A 202 -4.82 -18.04 33.48
C VAL A 202 -3.68 -17.04 33.34
N GLN A 203 -2.73 -17.02 34.28
CA GLN A 203 -1.61 -16.08 34.23
C GLN A 203 -0.65 -16.44 33.07
N LEU A 204 -0.38 -17.72 32.83
CA LEU A 204 0.43 -18.17 31.71
C LEU A 204 -0.21 -17.76 30.36
N GLN A 205 -1.52 -17.91 30.23
CA GLN A 205 -2.22 -17.46 29.04
C GLN A 205 -2.08 -15.97 28.80
N GLN A 206 -2.17 -15.13 29.85
CA GLN A 206 -1.95 -13.69 29.71
C GLN A 206 -0.54 -13.34 29.19
N LEU A 207 0.48 -14.12 29.60
CA LEU A 207 1.85 -13.93 29.10
C LEU A 207 1.96 -14.27 27.61
N TYR A 208 1.35 -15.36 27.17
CA TYR A 208 1.33 -15.74 25.76
C TYR A 208 0.51 -14.76 24.92
N ASP A 209 -0.64 -14.29 25.40
CA ASP A 209 -1.44 -13.28 24.74
C ASP A 209 -0.66 -11.96 24.55
N ALA A 210 0.17 -11.57 25.54
CA ALA A 210 1.07 -10.44 25.41
C ALA A 210 2.18 -10.65 24.36
N GLN A 211 2.73 -11.85 24.29
CA GLN A 211 3.73 -12.20 23.28
C GLN A 211 3.14 -12.22 21.87
N GLU A 212 1.96 -12.82 21.70
CA GLU A 212 1.20 -12.82 20.44
C GLU A 212 0.91 -11.41 19.98
N SER A 213 0.43 -10.53 20.87
CA SER A 213 0.19 -9.12 20.56
C SER A 213 1.44 -8.38 20.10
N SER A 214 2.63 -8.75 20.59
CA SER A 214 3.89 -8.14 20.16
C SER A 214 4.27 -8.58 18.74
N ILE A 215 4.00 -9.83 18.37
CA ILE A 215 4.22 -10.34 17.01
C ILE A 215 3.27 -9.66 16.02
N GLU A 216 1.99 -9.51 16.39
CA GLU A 216 1.03 -8.78 15.59
C GLU A 216 1.44 -7.32 15.40
N LEU A 217 1.91 -6.66 16.47
CA LEU A 217 2.41 -5.29 16.42
C LEU A 217 3.60 -5.15 15.44
N GLN A 218 4.51 -6.12 15.45
CA GLN A 218 5.64 -6.16 14.53
C GLN A 218 5.17 -6.27 13.08
N GLY A 219 4.20 -7.16 12.80
CA GLY A 219 3.59 -7.27 11.48
C GLY A 219 2.93 -5.97 11.02
N GLN A 220 2.18 -5.32 11.91
CA GLN A 220 1.56 -4.02 11.63
C GLN A 220 2.61 -2.93 11.37
N ALA A 221 3.74 -2.95 12.08
CA ALA A 221 4.83 -2.00 11.86
C ALA A 221 5.48 -2.19 10.48
N TRP A 222 5.67 -3.42 10.02
CA TRP A 222 6.15 -3.68 8.66
C TRP A 222 5.17 -3.18 7.59
N VAL A 223 3.87 -3.44 7.76
CA VAL A 223 2.84 -2.90 6.85
C VAL A 223 2.88 -1.37 6.82
N ALA A 224 2.99 -0.73 8.00
CA ALA A 224 3.08 0.73 8.09
C ALA A 224 4.36 1.27 7.43
N TRP A 225 5.48 0.55 7.53
CA TRP A 225 6.72 0.89 6.84
C TRP A 225 6.55 0.89 5.33
N PHE A 226 5.99 -0.18 4.75
CA PHE A 226 5.74 -0.23 3.31
C PHE A 226 4.76 0.85 2.85
N GLN A 227 3.74 1.16 3.65
CA GLN A 227 2.83 2.27 3.36
C GLN A 227 3.56 3.62 3.37
N LEU A 228 4.53 3.81 4.27
CA LEU A 228 5.35 5.02 4.31
C LEU A 228 6.26 5.13 3.08
N LEU A 229 6.93 4.04 2.68
CA LEU A 229 7.73 4.00 1.45
C LEU A 229 6.90 4.32 0.21
N GLN A 230 5.69 3.78 0.14
CA GLN A 230 4.75 4.06 -0.95
C GLN A 230 4.30 5.52 -0.93
N ALA A 231 3.99 6.07 0.24
CA ALA A 231 3.60 7.47 0.39
C ALA A 231 4.72 8.43 0.01
N ALA A 232 5.97 8.05 0.27
CA ALA A 232 7.16 8.81 -0.11
C ALA A 232 7.58 8.60 -1.58
N GLY A 233 7.07 7.55 -2.24
CA GLY A 233 7.45 7.22 -3.62
C GLY A 233 8.85 6.62 -3.77
N VAL A 234 9.42 6.07 -2.68
CA VAL A 234 10.81 5.55 -2.62
C VAL A 234 10.89 4.03 -2.49
N VAL A 235 9.83 3.31 -2.82
CA VAL A 235 9.81 1.83 -2.73
C VAL A 235 10.90 1.21 -3.59
N GLU A 236 11.06 1.67 -4.85
CA GLU A 236 12.04 1.14 -5.79
C GLU A 236 13.46 1.37 -5.30
N GLU A 237 13.75 2.55 -4.77
CA GLU A 237 15.05 2.91 -4.19
C GLU A 237 15.38 2.02 -2.98
N TRP A 238 14.39 1.80 -2.11
CA TRP A 238 14.59 0.97 -0.91
C TRP A 238 14.89 -0.49 -1.23
N ILE A 239 14.28 -1.06 -2.29
CA ILE A 239 14.55 -2.43 -2.75
C ILE A 239 15.77 -2.54 -3.67
N GLY A 240 16.48 -1.43 -3.93
CA GLY A 240 17.69 -1.40 -4.74
C GLY A 240 17.46 -1.49 -6.25
N VAL A 241 16.27 -1.14 -6.73
CA VAL A 241 15.99 -1.00 -8.18
C VAL A 241 16.43 0.40 -8.59
N GLU A 242 17.57 0.48 -9.28
CA GLU A 242 18.01 1.73 -9.91
C GLU A 242 17.08 2.07 -11.09
N ARG A 243 16.67 3.35 -11.18
CA ARG A 243 15.85 3.89 -12.28
C ARG A 243 16.68 4.18 -13.52
#